data_0413772afd8639aef2252029bf6815a3
#
_entry.id   0413772afd8639aef2252029bf6815a3
#
_cell.length_a   1.000
_cell.length_b   1.000
_cell.length_c   1.000
_cell.angle_alpha   90.00
_cell.angle_beta   90.00
_cell.angle_gamma   90.00
#
_symmetry.space_group_name_H-M   'P 1'
#
loop_
_entity.id
_entity.type
_entity.pdbx_description
1 polymer ?
#
loop_
_entity_poly.entity_id
_entity_poly.type
_entity_poly.pdbx_seq_one_letter_code
_entity_poly.pdbx_strand_id
1 'polypeptide(L)'
;MTLKDIEKKTREIFHDIQINQGNDPFTYDRLTSSYSHEYFNVDKNFFRNKICLDAGCGSNAHGTKSLLEMGAKKVHAFDLDESIIDTVPKFLENFDGRYELTTGNVLEIPFQDNQFDFVFCSGVLHHTVDLWKGLDELARVTKPDGTLYLAIFGIGGLFSKFTKILRTEYSENSDFKNLLDNLTVEQIKFFINWVFTQLENHNDDITERINSQDIISLIDQDLILTLKDRITAPIYLETSFEKIKNRLLENKFETIERLTKYPKLN
;
A
#
# COMPACT_ATOMS: atom_id res chain seq x y z
N MET A 1 -24.89 2.99 1.21
CA MET A 1 -23.70 3.77 1.66
C MET A 1 -23.47 4.85 0.63
N THR A 2 -23.39 6.12 1.04
CA THR A 2 -23.09 7.24 0.14
C THR A 2 -21.59 7.27 -0.19
N LEU A 3 -21.19 8.03 -1.22
CA LEU A 3 -19.76 8.20 -1.55
C LEU A 3 -18.98 8.74 -0.33
N LYS A 4 -19.52 9.73 0.36
CA LYS A 4 -18.91 10.29 1.57
C LYS A 4 -18.75 9.27 2.70
N ASP A 5 -19.70 8.35 2.86
CA ASP A 5 -19.60 7.29 3.87
C ASP A 5 -18.49 6.30 3.51
N ILE A 6 -18.34 5.98 2.23
CA ILE A 6 -17.27 5.11 1.71
C ILE A 6 -15.90 5.75 1.96
N GLU A 7 -15.73 7.00 1.56
CA GLU A 7 -14.47 7.75 1.74
C GLU A 7 -14.11 7.87 3.23
N LYS A 8 -15.08 8.20 4.08
CA LYS A 8 -14.88 8.28 5.53
C LYS A 8 -14.41 6.94 6.10
N LYS A 9 -15.10 5.86 5.78
CA LYS A 9 -14.74 4.52 6.28
C LYS A 9 -13.38 4.05 5.75
N THR A 10 -13.08 4.33 4.49
CA THR A 10 -11.77 4.03 3.89
C THR A 10 -10.67 4.75 4.66
N ARG A 11 -10.82 6.06 4.87
CA ARG A 11 -9.87 6.87 5.64
C ARG A 11 -9.63 6.33 7.05
N GLU A 12 -10.69 6.04 7.81
CA GLU A 12 -10.60 5.52 9.18
C GLU A 12 -9.81 4.20 9.23
N ILE A 13 -10.09 3.25 8.33
CA ILE A 13 -9.41 1.95 8.29
C ILE A 13 -7.93 2.13 7.99
N PHE A 14 -7.58 2.91 6.97
CA PHE A 14 -6.18 3.06 6.55
C PHE A 14 -5.39 3.95 7.50
N HIS A 15 -6.00 4.95 8.13
CA HIS A 15 -5.37 5.73 9.18
C HIS A 15 -4.84 4.83 10.30
N ASP A 16 -5.70 4.00 10.89
CA ASP A 16 -5.34 3.11 11.99
C ASP A 16 -4.22 2.13 11.60
N ILE A 17 -4.31 1.55 10.41
CA ILE A 17 -3.28 0.64 9.89
C ILE A 17 -1.94 1.35 9.77
N GLN A 18 -1.91 2.49 9.13
CA GLN A 18 -0.68 3.23 8.82
C GLN A 18 -0.03 3.84 10.07
N ILE A 19 -0.80 4.31 11.03
CA ILE A 19 -0.28 4.77 12.32
C ILE A 19 0.37 3.61 13.08
N ASN A 20 -0.26 2.45 13.12
CA ASN A 20 0.32 1.26 13.76
C ASN A 20 1.62 0.81 13.07
N GLN A 21 1.64 0.78 11.74
CA GLN A 21 2.85 0.48 10.95
C GLN A 21 3.98 1.50 11.20
N GLY A 22 3.64 2.79 11.25
CA GLY A 22 4.61 3.86 11.49
C GLY A 22 5.17 3.88 12.91
N ASN A 23 4.40 3.44 13.91
CA ASN A 23 4.83 3.38 15.29
C ASN A 23 5.66 2.13 15.64
N ASP A 24 5.70 1.12 14.77
CA ASP A 24 6.59 -0.02 14.89
C ASP A 24 7.86 0.20 14.04
N PRO A 25 9.03 0.48 14.66
CA PRO A 25 10.24 0.83 13.91
C PRO A 25 10.68 -0.24 12.91
N PHE A 26 10.53 -1.52 13.25
CA PHE A 26 10.90 -2.62 12.36
C PHE A 26 10.03 -2.65 11.11
N THR A 27 8.71 -2.55 11.27
CA THR A 27 7.76 -2.49 10.15
C THR A 27 7.99 -1.24 9.31
N TYR A 28 8.20 -0.08 9.95
CA TYR A 28 8.40 1.18 9.25
C TYR A 28 9.68 1.20 8.41
N ASP A 29 10.80 0.73 8.99
CA ASP A 29 12.07 0.62 8.27
C ASP A 29 11.98 -0.37 7.10
N ARG A 30 11.28 -1.50 7.28
CA ARG A 30 11.04 -2.47 6.22
C ARG A 30 10.18 -1.87 5.09
N LEU A 31 9.13 -1.15 5.41
CA LEU A 31 8.28 -0.47 4.41
C LEU A 31 9.08 0.57 3.63
N THR A 32 9.82 1.43 4.33
CA THR A 32 10.64 2.47 3.72
C THR A 32 11.73 1.88 2.83
N SER A 33 12.48 0.89 3.33
CA SER A 33 13.57 0.24 2.58
C SER A 33 13.09 -0.67 1.44
N SER A 34 11.78 -0.98 1.38
CA SER A 34 11.23 -1.79 0.29
C SER A 34 11.26 -1.09 -1.05
N TYR A 35 11.35 0.23 -1.06
CA TYR A 35 11.51 1.04 -2.27
C TYR A 35 12.95 1.53 -2.38
N SER A 36 13.62 1.15 -3.44
CA SER A 36 15.01 1.50 -3.71
C SER A 36 15.22 1.75 -5.21
N HIS A 37 16.36 2.33 -5.58
CA HIS A 37 16.73 2.48 -7.00
C HIS A 37 16.74 1.13 -7.73
N GLU A 38 17.19 0.09 -7.06
CA GLU A 38 17.23 -1.28 -7.56
C GLU A 38 15.83 -1.86 -7.75
N TYR A 39 14.93 -1.60 -6.79
CA TYR A 39 13.52 -2.00 -6.90
C TYR A 39 12.80 -1.36 -8.09
N PHE A 40 13.05 -0.07 -8.34
CA PHE A 40 12.49 0.64 -9.49
C PHE A 40 13.25 0.39 -10.80
N ASN A 41 14.34 -0.36 -10.77
CA ASN A 41 15.21 -0.60 -11.93
C ASN A 41 15.71 0.71 -12.56
N VAL A 42 16.19 1.65 -11.73
CA VAL A 42 16.65 2.98 -12.15
C VAL A 42 18.07 3.27 -11.65
N ASP A 43 18.76 4.22 -12.31
CA ASP A 43 20.09 4.68 -11.91
C ASP A 43 20.05 5.37 -10.51
N LYS A 44 21.15 5.30 -9.76
CA LYS A 44 21.30 5.90 -8.43
C LYS A 44 21.07 7.41 -8.39
N ASN A 45 21.21 8.11 -9.53
CA ASN A 45 20.96 9.54 -9.64
C ASN A 45 19.54 9.84 -10.21
N PHE A 46 18.74 8.83 -10.47
CA PHE A 46 17.45 8.98 -11.17
C PHE A 46 16.54 10.01 -10.50
N PHE A 47 16.45 10.02 -9.17
CA PHE A 47 15.59 10.95 -8.43
C PHE A 47 16.24 12.34 -8.22
N ARG A 48 17.53 12.48 -8.52
CA ARG A 48 18.24 13.75 -8.32
C ARG A 48 17.60 14.88 -9.13
N ASN A 49 17.27 15.97 -8.45
CA ASN A 49 16.58 17.14 -8.98
C ASN A 49 15.11 16.94 -9.40
N LYS A 50 14.52 15.75 -9.21
CA LYS A 50 13.13 15.50 -9.55
C LYS A 50 12.17 16.07 -8.50
N ILE A 51 11.04 16.57 -8.99
CA ILE A 51 9.86 16.92 -8.20
C ILE A 51 8.90 15.74 -8.31
N CYS A 52 8.61 15.12 -7.18
CA CYS A 52 7.81 13.90 -7.11
C CYS A 52 6.44 14.17 -6.48
N LEU A 53 5.45 13.35 -6.84
CA LEU A 53 4.17 13.24 -6.15
C LEU A 53 4.10 11.86 -5.48
N ASP A 54 3.74 11.81 -4.21
CA ASP A 54 3.31 10.59 -3.51
C ASP A 54 1.79 10.68 -3.33
N ALA A 55 1.06 10.00 -4.21
CA ALA A 55 -0.40 10.03 -4.27
C ALA A 55 -1.00 8.90 -3.43
N GLY A 56 -1.59 9.27 -2.29
CA GLY A 56 -2.02 8.36 -1.24
C GLY A 56 -0.85 8.01 -0.31
N CYS A 57 -0.18 9.04 0.21
CA CYS A 57 1.03 8.90 1.03
C CYS A 57 0.76 8.22 2.37
N GLY A 58 -0.48 8.30 2.84
CA GLY A 58 -0.91 7.78 4.13
C GLY A 58 -0.34 8.50 5.34
N SER A 59 -0.84 8.14 6.53
CA SER A 59 -0.50 8.82 7.79
C SER A 59 0.93 8.58 8.28
N ASN A 60 1.69 7.67 7.67
CA ASN A 60 3.10 7.41 7.98
C ASN A 60 4.07 7.83 6.86
N ALA A 61 3.58 8.19 5.69
CA ALA A 61 4.32 8.69 4.53
C ALA A 61 5.61 7.91 4.18
N HIS A 62 5.59 6.57 4.31
CA HIS A 62 6.76 5.73 4.06
C HIS A 62 7.25 5.83 2.60
N GLY A 63 6.34 5.99 1.62
CA GLY A 63 6.67 6.24 0.22
C GLY A 63 7.38 7.58 0.03
N THR A 64 6.86 8.65 0.65
CA THR A 64 7.49 9.98 0.65
C THR A 64 8.91 9.93 1.22
N LYS A 65 9.10 9.27 2.37
CA LYS A 65 10.42 9.11 2.98
C LYS A 65 11.38 8.38 2.05
N SER A 66 10.95 7.28 1.44
CA SER A 66 11.76 6.51 0.48
C SER A 66 12.22 7.37 -0.71
N LEU A 67 11.33 8.17 -1.29
CA LEU A 67 11.65 9.06 -2.40
C LEU A 67 12.67 10.14 -1.99
N LEU A 68 12.53 10.70 -0.78
CA LEU A 68 13.45 11.70 -0.24
C LEU A 68 14.84 11.10 0.05
N GLU A 69 14.91 9.89 0.61
CA GLU A 69 16.14 9.13 0.85
C GLU A 69 16.85 8.76 -0.46
N MET A 70 16.10 8.45 -1.52
CA MET A 70 16.64 8.21 -2.86
C MET A 70 17.10 9.47 -3.57
N GLY A 71 16.94 10.66 -2.98
CA GLY A 71 17.49 11.90 -3.47
C GLY A 71 16.53 12.79 -4.25
N ALA A 72 15.23 12.56 -4.19
CA ALA A 72 14.24 13.47 -4.77
C ALA A 72 14.47 14.91 -4.26
N LYS A 73 14.42 15.89 -5.16
CA LYS A 73 14.57 17.31 -4.79
C LYS A 73 13.46 17.76 -3.86
N LYS A 74 12.23 17.37 -4.20
CA LYS A 74 11.02 17.68 -3.44
C LYS A 74 9.98 16.62 -3.68
N VAL A 75 9.20 16.30 -2.65
CA VAL A 75 8.04 15.41 -2.73
C VAL A 75 6.79 16.15 -2.26
N HIS A 76 5.76 16.20 -3.12
CA HIS A 76 4.42 16.57 -2.71
C HIS A 76 3.72 15.30 -2.23
N ALA A 77 3.42 15.23 -0.95
CA ALA A 77 2.73 14.11 -0.33
C ALA A 77 1.24 14.47 -0.21
N PHE A 78 0.39 13.61 -0.71
CA PHE A 78 -1.03 13.89 -0.91
C PHE A 78 -1.88 12.71 -0.45
N ASP A 79 -2.90 12.94 0.36
CA ASP A 79 -3.82 11.91 0.84
C ASP A 79 -5.24 12.44 1.06
N LEU A 80 -6.20 11.52 1.11
CA LEU A 80 -7.59 11.79 1.49
C LEU A 80 -7.71 12.08 2.99
N ASP A 81 -6.79 11.55 3.81
CA ASP A 81 -6.77 11.72 5.26
C ASP A 81 -6.16 13.07 5.63
N GLU A 82 -7.00 13.99 6.13
CA GLU A 82 -6.57 15.32 6.58
C GLU A 82 -5.56 15.27 7.75
N SER A 83 -5.55 14.19 8.50
CA SER A 83 -4.63 14.01 9.64
C SER A 83 -3.16 13.91 9.24
N ILE A 84 -2.84 13.71 7.95
CA ILE A 84 -1.46 13.69 7.46
C ILE A 84 -0.69 14.96 7.83
N ILE A 85 -1.39 16.09 7.93
CA ILE A 85 -0.77 17.38 8.29
C ILE A 85 -0.11 17.29 9.68
N ASP A 86 -0.72 16.57 10.61
CA ASP A 86 -0.24 16.43 11.98
C ASP A 86 0.62 15.17 12.19
N THR A 87 0.34 14.10 11.45
CA THR A 87 0.97 12.79 11.67
C THR A 87 2.27 12.59 10.91
N VAL A 88 2.35 13.08 9.66
CA VAL A 88 3.50 12.86 8.77
C VAL A 88 4.78 13.58 9.21
N PRO A 89 4.75 14.83 9.74
CA PRO A 89 5.99 15.55 10.08
C PRO A 89 6.94 14.77 10.98
N LYS A 90 6.44 14.01 11.95
CA LYS A 90 7.27 13.19 12.86
C LYS A 90 8.11 12.11 12.15
N PHE A 91 7.67 11.66 10.98
CA PHE A 91 8.38 10.65 10.18
C PHE A 91 9.39 11.26 9.21
N LEU A 92 9.28 12.57 8.96
CA LEU A 92 10.05 13.31 7.95
C LEU A 92 10.92 14.42 8.54
N GLU A 93 11.20 14.42 9.86
CA GLU A 93 11.94 15.47 10.57
C GLU A 93 13.29 15.84 9.92
N ASN A 94 13.98 14.88 9.29
CA ASN A 94 15.27 15.12 8.64
C ASN A 94 15.14 15.70 7.22
N PHE A 95 13.92 15.96 6.74
CA PHE A 95 13.65 16.40 5.36
C PHE A 95 12.91 17.73 5.27
N ASP A 96 13.03 18.57 6.30
CA ASP A 96 12.41 19.89 6.33
C ASP A 96 12.66 20.70 5.08
N GLY A 97 11.60 21.29 4.52
CA GLY A 97 11.64 22.07 3.28
C GLY A 97 11.72 21.24 2.00
N ARG A 98 11.86 19.91 2.08
CA ARG A 98 11.90 19.02 0.92
C ARG A 98 10.59 18.28 0.66
N TYR A 99 9.59 18.46 1.49
CA TYR A 99 8.25 17.92 1.25
C TYR A 99 7.17 18.97 1.47
N GLU A 100 6.02 18.74 0.88
CA GLU A 100 4.78 19.49 1.10
C GLU A 100 3.62 18.52 1.26
N LEU A 101 2.72 18.82 2.21
CA LEU A 101 1.53 18.01 2.49
C LEU A 101 0.30 18.70 1.90
N THR A 102 -0.54 17.94 1.21
CA THR A 102 -1.80 18.41 0.64
C THR A 102 -2.87 17.36 0.87
N THR A 103 -4.07 17.77 1.22
CA THR A 103 -5.22 16.86 1.36
C THR A 103 -6.12 16.91 0.14
N GLY A 104 -6.71 15.78 -0.21
CA GLY A 104 -7.66 15.69 -1.32
C GLY A 104 -7.89 14.26 -1.81
N ASN A 105 -8.64 14.16 -2.90
CA ASN A 105 -9.06 12.88 -3.47
C ASN A 105 -8.25 12.55 -4.73
N VAL A 106 -7.72 11.33 -4.82
CA VAL A 106 -6.97 10.84 -6.00
C VAL A 106 -7.82 10.80 -7.27
N LEU A 107 -9.14 10.87 -7.13
CA LEU A 107 -10.08 10.98 -8.26
C LEU A 107 -10.19 12.40 -8.81
N GLU A 108 -9.61 13.40 -8.12
CA GLU A 108 -9.57 14.81 -8.52
C GLU A 108 -8.35 15.47 -7.89
N ILE A 109 -7.17 15.16 -8.47
CA ILE A 109 -5.88 15.57 -7.91
C ILE A 109 -5.69 17.08 -8.04
N PRO A 110 -5.44 17.84 -6.92
CA PRO A 110 -5.44 19.29 -6.90
C PRO A 110 -4.12 19.90 -7.43
N PHE A 111 -3.53 19.29 -8.44
CA PHE A 111 -2.31 19.74 -9.10
C PHE A 111 -2.50 19.94 -10.59
N GLN A 112 -1.63 20.75 -11.19
CA GLN A 112 -1.69 21.06 -12.62
C GLN A 112 -1.26 19.87 -13.49
N ASP A 113 -1.69 19.88 -14.75
CA ASP A 113 -1.23 18.93 -15.76
C ASP A 113 0.28 19.00 -15.91
N ASN A 114 0.93 17.84 -16.11
CA ASN A 114 2.35 17.76 -16.40
C ASN A 114 3.25 18.42 -15.34
N GLN A 115 2.91 18.27 -14.06
CA GLN A 115 3.61 18.95 -12.98
C GLN A 115 4.80 18.13 -12.44
N PHE A 116 4.70 16.79 -12.39
CA PHE A 116 5.64 15.94 -11.68
C PHE A 116 6.56 15.12 -12.59
N ASP A 117 7.84 15.03 -12.21
CA ASP A 117 8.83 14.21 -12.90
C ASP A 117 8.67 12.72 -12.56
N PHE A 118 8.14 12.42 -11.36
CA PHE A 118 7.86 11.07 -10.88
C PHE A 118 6.58 11.10 -10.03
N VAL A 119 5.64 10.26 -10.40
CA VAL A 119 4.39 10.06 -9.64
C VAL A 119 4.40 8.65 -9.05
N PHE A 120 4.27 8.58 -7.75
CA PHE A 120 4.20 7.35 -6.97
C PHE A 120 2.79 7.15 -6.44
N CYS A 121 2.19 6.00 -6.73
CA CYS A 121 0.88 5.63 -6.20
C CYS A 121 0.88 4.13 -5.84
N SER A 122 0.93 3.83 -4.57
CA SER A 122 1.02 2.46 -4.07
C SER A 122 -0.10 2.14 -3.10
N GLY A 123 -0.92 1.15 -3.43
CA GLY A 123 -1.96 0.69 -2.50
C GLY A 123 -3.23 1.54 -2.45
N VAL A 124 -3.51 2.40 -3.43
CA VAL A 124 -4.57 3.42 -3.37
C VAL A 124 -5.75 3.14 -4.30
N LEU A 125 -5.51 3.06 -5.62
CA LEU A 125 -6.59 3.08 -6.61
C LEU A 125 -7.61 1.96 -6.47
N HIS A 126 -7.18 0.80 -5.99
CA HIS A 126 -8.06 -0.35 -5.79
C HIS A 126 -9.01 -0.22 -4.59
N HIS A 127 -8.89 0.87 -3.82
CA HIS A 127 -9.81 1.25 -2.74
C HIS A 127 -10.67 2.47 -3.10
N THR A 128 -10.63 2.92 -4.35
CA THR A 128 -11.46 4.02 -4.85
C THR A 128 -12.70 3.52 -5.57
N VAL A 129 -13.71 4.36 -5.69
CA VAL A 129 -14.95 4.04 -6.44
C VAL A 129 -14.75 3.99 -7.95
N ASP A 130 -13.68 4.62 -8.45
CA ASP A 130 -13.35 4.67 -9.87
C ASP A 130 -11.83 4.62 -10.09
N LEU A 131 -11.32 3.41 -10.21
CA LEU A 131 -9.90 3.13 -10.45
C LEU A 131 -9.39 3.83 -11.73
N TRP A 132 -10.22 3.86 -12.78
CA TRP A 132 -9.82 4.39 -14.08
C TRP A 132 -9.71 5.91 -14.06
N LYS A 133 -10.64 6.58 -13.42
CA LYS A 133 -10.57 8.03 -13.21
C LYS A 133 -9.32 8.41 -12.41
N GLY A 134 -9.02 7.67 -11.34
CA GLY A 134 -7.80 7.89 -10.56
C GLY A 134 -6.53 7.67 -11.39
N LEU A 135 -6.50 6.64 -12.25
CA LEU A 135 -5.37 6.38 -13.15
C LEU A 135 -5.18 7.53 -14.16
N ASP A 136 -6.27 8.05 -14.72
CA ASP A 136 -6.22 9.19 -15.64
C ASP A 136 -5.72 10.47 -14.97
N GLU A 137 -6.10 10.71 -13.72
CA GLU A 137 -5.61 11.84 -12.93
C GLU A 137 -4.11 11.72 -12.62
N LEU A 138 -3.64 10.53 -12.24
CA LEU A 138 -2.19 10.28 -12.06
C LEU A 138 -1.43 10.51 -13.36
N ALA A 139 -1.97 10.04 -14.48
CA ALA A 139 -1.39 10.25 -15.80
C ALA A 139 -1.36 11.74 -16.17
N ARG A 140 -2.45 12.47 -15.92
CA ARG A 140 -2.58 13.90 -16.20
C ARG A 140 -1.51 14.74 -15.50
N VAL A 141 -1.25 14.46 -14.24
CA VAL A 141 -0.26 15.24 -13.46
C VAL A 141 1.19 14.80 -13.71
N THR A 142 1.41 13.67 -14.34
CA THR A 142 2.74 13.20 -14.75
C THR A 142 3.21 13.96 -16.00
N LYS A 143 4.45 14.46 -16.00
CA LYS A 143 5.05 15.09 -17.18
C LYS A 143 5.14 14.12 -18.37
N PRO A 144 5.18 14.61 -19.62
CA PRO A 144 5.36 13.75 -20.80
C PRO A 144 6.59 12.83 -20.71
N ASP A 145 7.72 13.37 -20.19
CA ASP A 145 8.96 12.60 -19.96
C ASP A 145 9.05 12.07 -18.52
N GLY A 146 7.97 12.13 -17.78
CA GLY A 146 7.87 11.70 -16.39
C GLY A 146 7.64 10.19 -16.26
N THR A 147 7.74 9.71 -15.07
CA THR A 147 7.53 8.29 -14.74
C THR A 147 6.37 8.15 -13.77
N LEU A 148 5.45 7.22 -14.04
CA LEU A 148 4.39 6.83 -13.13
C LEU A 148 4.67 5.43 -12.57
N TYR A 149 4.82 5.32 -11.25
CA TYR A 149 4.80 4.04 -10.54
C TYR A 149 3.41 3.76 -9.97
N LEU A 150 2.89 2.57 -10.22
CA LEU A 150 1.57 2.16 -9.77
C LEU A 150 1.62 0.75 -9.17
N ALA A 151 1.15 0.62 -7.92
CA ALA A 151 0.90 -0.68 -7.30
C ALA A 151 -0.58 -0.84 -6.96
N ILE A 152 -1.21 -1.85 -7.57
CA ILE A 152 -2.63 -2.19 -7.38
C ILE A 152 -2.84 -3.70 -7.30
N PHE A 153 -4.01 -4.11 -6.81
CA PHE A 153 -4.33 -5.53 -6.71
C PHE A 153 -4.55 -6.16 -8.08
N GLY A 154 -3.78 -7.23 -8.34
CA GLY A 154 -3.91 -8.04 -9.55
C GLY A 154 -5.02 -9.09 -9.43
N ILE A 155 -5.58 -9.49 -10.59
CA ILE A 155 -6.56 -10.57 -10.68
C ILE A 155 -5.86 -11.92 -10.54
N GLY A 156 -6.50 -12.86 -9.83
CA GLY A 156 -6.16 -14.28 -9.83
C GLY A 156 -5.19 -14.69 -8.72
N GLY A 157 -4.76 -15.95 -8.79
CA GLY A 157 -3.94 -16.57 -7.75
C GLY A 157 -4.74 -17.01 -6.53
N LEU A 158 -4.07 -17.79 -5.68
CA LEU A 158 -4.67 -18.34 -4.47
C LEU A 158 -5.07 -17.24 -3.48
N PHE A 159 -4.25 -16.22 -3.35
CA PHE A 159 -4.47 -15.13 -2.40
C PHE A 159 -5.71 -14.30 -2.74
N SER A 160 -5.93 -13.97 -4.03
CA SER A 160 -7.15 -13.29 -4.50
C SER A 160 -8.41 -14.12 -4.19
N LYS A 161 -8.37 -15.44 -4.45
CA LYS A 161 -9.49 -16.34 -4.13
C LYS A 161 -9.78 -16.38 -2.64
N PHE A 162 -8.75 -16.52 -1.81
CA PHE A 162 -8.85 -16.51 -0.36
C PHE A 162 -9.46 -15.21 0.16
N THR A 163 -8.96 -14.07 -0.29
CA THR A 163 -9.49 -12.75 0.09
C THR A 163 -10.97 -12.62 -0.28
N LYS A 164 -11.39 -13.07 -1.46
CA LYS A 164 -12.79 -13.02 -1.89
C LYS A 164 -13.71 -13.85 -0.98
N ILE A 165 -13.29 -15.06 -0.61
CA ILE A 165 -14.03 -15.92 0.32
C ILE A 165 -14.22 -15.19 1.66
N LEU A 166 -13.14 -14.65 2.23
CA LEU A 166 -13.21 -13.94 3.51
C LEU A 166 -14.06 -12.68 3.44
N ARG A 167 -14.05 -11.95 2.34
CA ARG A 167 -14.90 -10.78 2.14
C ARG A 167 -16.38 -11.17 2.05
N THR A 168 -16.71 -12.27 1.39
CA THR A 168 -18.08 -12.81 1.35
C THR A 168 -18.55 -13.15 2.77
N GLU A 169 -17.76 -13.93 3.52
CA GLU A 169 -18.07 -14.25 4.92
C GLU A 169 -18.22 -12.98 5.78
N TYR A 170 -17.32 -12.00 5.63
CA TYR A 170 -17.43 -10.75 6.37
C TYR A 170 -18.71 -9.96 6.06
N SER A 171 -19.22 -10.06 4.84
CA SER A 171 -20.44 -9.36 4.43
C SER A 171 -21.73 -10.09 4.81
N GLU A 172 -21.71 -11.42 4.86
CA GLU A 172 -22.90 -12.27 4.98
C GLU A 172 -23.04 -12.92 6.36
N ASN A 173 -21.94 -13.08 7.10
CA ASN A 173 -21.91 -13.74 8.40
C ASN A 173 -21.63 -12.73 9.52
N SER A 174 -22.67 -12.40 10.31
CA SER A 174 -22.58 -11.41 11.39
C SER A 174 -21.58 -11.81 12.49
N ASP A 175 -21.47 -13.11 12.80
CA ASP A 175 -20.57 -13.60 13.85
C ASP A 175 -19.10 -13.49 13.39
N PHE A 176 -18.82 -13.87 12.13
CA PHE A 176 -17.49 -13.70 11.54
C PHE A 176 -17.12 -12.21 11.46
N LYS A 177 -18.06 -11.36 11.03
CA LYS A 177 -17.86 -9.91 11.00
C LYS A 177 -17.53 -9.36 12.39
N ASN A 178 -18.31 -9.72 13.38
CA ASN A 178 -18.14 -9.26 14.75
C ASN A 178 -16.80 -9.75 15.34
N LEU A 179 -16.43 -11.00 15.07
CA LEU A 179 -15.12 -11.54 15.44
C LEU A 179 -13.99 -10.71 14.84
N LEU A 180 -14.01 -10.49 13.52
CA LEU A 180 -12.93 -9.81 12.81
C LEU A 180 -12.80 -8.33 13.20
N ASP A 181 -13.93 -7.63 13.38
CA ASP A 181 -13.96 -6.22 13.78
C ASP A 181 -13.34 -6.00 15.18
N ASN A 182 -13.50 -6.97 16.08
CA ASN A 182 -12.99 -6.90 17.45
C ASN A 182 -11.64 -7.61 17.67
N LEU A 183 -11.11 -8.31 16.66
CA LEU A 183 -9.86 -9.04 16.79
C LEU A 183 -8.67 -8.09 16.70
N THR A 184 -7.86 -8.04 17.76
CA THR A 184 -6.63 -7.26 17.78
C THR A 184 -5.46 -8.03 17.15
N VAL A 185 -4.42 -7.30 16.75
CA VAL A 185 -3.17 -7.88 16.22
C VAL A 185 -2.54 -8.83 17.24
N GLU A 186 -2.51 -8.43 18.52
CA GLU A 186 -1.96 -9.23 19.61
C GLU A 186 -2.74 -10.54 19.82
N GLN A 187 -4.07 -10.50 19.71
CA GLN A 187 -4.88 -11.70 19.80
C GLN A 187 -4.62 -12.65 18.63
N ILE A 188 -4.44 -12.14 17.43
CA ILE A 188 -4.09 -12.95 16.26
C ILE A 188 -2.71 -13.58 16.44
N LYS A 189 -1.71 -12.79 16.84
CA LYS A 189 -0.35 -13.27 17.14
C LYS A 189 -0.37 -14.35 18.24
N PHE A 190 -1.11 -14.09 19.32
CA PHE A 190 -1.27 -15.06 20.42
C PHE A 190 -1.88 -16.37 19.93
N PHE A 191 -2.98 -16.30 19.16
CA PHE A 191 -3.65 -17.50 18.64
C PHE A 191 -2.74 -18.31 17.72
N ILE A 192 -2.04 -17.66 16.81
CA ILE A 192 -1.09 -18.31 15.90
C ILE A 192 0.04 -18.95 16.68
N ASN A 193 0.65 -18.24 17.62
CA ASN A 193 1.70 -18.76 18.47
C ASN A 193 1.21 -19.99 19.28
N TRP A 194 0.01 -19.92 19.83
CA TRP A 194 -0.59 -21.03 20.56
C TRP A 194 -0.78 -22.27 19.66
N VAL A 195 -1.33 -22.10 18.45
CA VAL A 195 -1.53 -23.19 17.49
C VAL A 195 -0.19 -23.88 17.15
N PHE A 196 0.83 -23.10 16.82
CA PHE A 196 2.14 -23.66 16.48
C PHE A 196 2.80 -24.35 17.67
N THR A 197 2.69 -23.78 18.86
CA THR A 197 3.18 -24.43 20.09
C THR A 197 2.48 -25.78 20.34
N GLN A 198 1.17 -25.88 20.06
CA GLN A 198 0.46 -27.15 20.18
C GLN A 198 0.96 -28.18 19.14
N LEU A 199 1.19 -27.75 17.90
CA LEU A 199 1.73 -28.62 16.84
C LEU A 199 3.12 -29.16 17.22
N GLU A 200 4.02 -28.32 17.73
CA GLU A 200 5.34 -28.74 18.22
C GLU A 200 5.25 -29.78 19.36
N ASN A 201 4.30 -29.60 20.27
CA ASN A 201 4.11 -30.51 21.42
C ASN A 201 3.51 -31.87 21.01
N HIS A 202 2.91 -32.00 19.83
CA HIS A 202 2.29 -33.24 19.36
C HIS A 202 3.17 -34.09 18.45
N ASN A 203 4.44 -33.71 18.27
CA ASN A 203 5.47 -34.50 17.55
C ASN A 203 5.04 -34.98 16.15
N ASP A 204 4.33 -34.15 15.39
CA ASP A 204 4.00 -34.47 14.01
C ASP A 204 5.21 -34.26 13.09
N ASP A 205 5.39 -35.13 12.11
CA ASP A 205 6.48 -35.11 11.11
C ASP A 205 6.62 -33.75 10.38
N ILE A 206 5.58 -32.91 10.43
CA ILE A 206 5.58 -31.57 9.84
C ILE A 206 6.38 -30.60 10.70
N THR A 207 6.38 -30.75 12.03
CA THR A 207 7.06 -29.85 12.96
C THR A 207 8.58 -30.05 12.99
N GLU A 208 9.10 -31.22 12.64
CA GLU A 208 10.54 -31.45 12.52
C GLU A 208 11.23 -30.62 11.43
N ARG A 209 10.44 -30.08 10.46
CA ARG A 209 10.97 -29.31 9.32
C ARG A 209 10.71 -27.79 9.41
N ILE A 210 9.84 -27.36 10.31
CA ILE A 210 9.40 -25.97 10.39
C ILE A 210 9.41 -25.56 11.86
N ASN A 211 10.36 -24.71 12.23
CA ASN A 211 10.38 -24.11 13.56
C ASN A 211 9.20 -23.12 13.68
N SER A 212 8.37 -23.28 14.69
CA SER A 212 7.23 -22.37 14.95
C SER A 212 7.68 -20.92 15.09
N GLN A 213 8.83 -20.65 15.67
CA GLN A 213 9.38 -19.31 15.81
C GLN A 213 9.71 -18.68 14.47
N ASP A 214 10.17 -19.46 13.48
CA ASP A 214 10.43 -18.97 12.13
C ASP A 214 9.12 -18.57 11.44
N ILE A 215 8.05 -19.34 11.62
CA ILE A 215 6.74 -18.99 11.06
C ILE A 215 6.13 -17.77 11.77
N ILE A 216 6.23 -17.72 13.09
CA ILE A 216 5.72 -16.57 13.88
C ILE A 216 6.45 -15.29 13.49
N SER A 217 7.77 -15.37 13.22
CA SER A 217 8.55 -14.23 12.73
C SER A 217 8.16 -13.78 11.33
N LEU A 218 7.59 -14.67 10.50
CA LEU A 218 7.06 -14.35 9.17
C LEU A 218 5.65 -13.74 9.22
N ILE A 219 4.90 -13.97 10.30
CA ILE A 219 3.56 -13.39 10.53
C ILE A 219 3.75 -12.12 11.35
N ASP A 220 4.33 -11.13 10.73
CA ASP A 220 4.48 -9.83 11.35
C ASP A 220 3.15 -9.05 11.42
N GLN A 221 3.17 -7.95 12.16
CA GLN A 221 2.02 -7.07 12.34
C GLN A 221 1.50 -6.54 11.00
N ASP A 222 2.39 -6.27 10.05
CA ASP A 222 2.03 -5.73 8.74
C ASP A 222 1.23 -6.72 7.90
N LEU A 223 1.59 -8.02 7.92
CA LEU A 223 0.83 -9.04 7.20
C LEU A 223 -0.61 -9.12 7.72
N ILE A 224 -0.80 -9.08 9.04
CA ILE A 224 -2.12 -9.13 9.67
C ILE A 224 -2.94 -7.89 9.33
N LEU A 225 -2.33 -6.70 9.41
CA LEU A 225 -2.98 -5.44 9.04
C LEU A 225 -3.34 -5.42 7.56
N THR A 226 -2.45 -5.89 6.69
CA THR A 226 -2.70 -6.01 5.25
C THR A 226 -3.84 -6.98 4.91
N LEU A 227 -3.96 -8.09 5.64
CA LEU A 227 -5.11 -8.99 5.48
C LEU A 227 -6.40 -8.33 5.95
N LYS A 228 -6.37 -7.64 7.09
CA LYS A 228 -7.54 -6.95 7.64
C LYS A 228 -8.04 -5.86 6.70
N ASP A 229 -7.17 -5.03 6.13
CA ASP A 229 -7.53 -3.98 5.18
C ASP A 229 -8.24 -4.54 3.95
N ARG A 230 -7.70 -5.63 3.38
CA ARG A 230 -8.27 -6.31 2.20
C ARG A 230 -9.66 -6.86 2.46
N ILE A 231 -9.96 -7.30 3.69
CA ILE A 231 -11.26 -7.87 4.06
C ILE A 231 -12.25 -6.77 4.42
N THR A 232 -11.84 -5.78 5.21
CA THR A 232 -12.75 -4.79 5.81
C THR A 232 -12.94 -3.52 4.99
N ALA A 233 -12.01 -3.20 4.06
CA ALA A 233 -12.14 -2.03 3.21
C ALA A 233 -13.45 -2.01 2.43
N PRO A 234 -14.18 -0.89 2.37
CA PRO A 234 -15.48 -0.79 1.67
C PRO A 234 -15.37 -1.11 0.19
N ILE A 235 -14.29 -0.71 -0.43
CA ILE A 235 -13.98 -0.95 -1.85
C ILE A 235 -12.75 -1.84 -1.96
N TYR A 236 -12.85 -2.85 -2.82
CA TYR A 236 -11.76 -3.75 -3.16
C TYR A 236 -11.86 -4.11 -4.62
N LEU A 237 -11.03 -3.49 -5.44
CA LEU A 237 -10.99 -3.71 -6.88
C LEU A 237 -9.74 -4.50 -7.28
N GLU A 238 -9.89 -5.39 -8.23
CA GLU A 238 -8.77 -6.10 -8.86
C GLU A 238 -8.81 -5.84 -10.37
N THR A 239 -7.64 -5.73 -10.97
CA THR A 239 -7.54 -5.56 -12.42
C THR A 239 -6.35 -6.35 -12.99
N SER A 240 -6.37 -6.62 -14.30
CA SER A 240 -5.26 -7.28 -14.95
C SER A 240 -4.19 -6.26 -15.38
N PHE A 241 -2.94 -6.72 -15.45
CA PHE A 241 -1.85 -5.91 -16.00
C PHE A 241 -2.16 -5.40 -17.43
N GLU A 242 -2.76 -6.24 -18.28
CA GLU A 242 -3.11 -5.85 -19.64
C GLU A 242 -4.11 -4.69 -19.70
N LYS A 243 -5.11 -4.66 -18.83
CA LYS A 243 -6.05 -3.54 -18.77
C LYS A 243 -5.38 -2.24 -18.34
N ILE A 244 -4.50 -2.30 -17.34
CA ILE A 244 -3.69 -1.14 -16.91
C ILE A 244 -2.78 -0.68 -18.04
N LYS A 245 -2.05 -1.60 -18.65
CA LYS A 245 -1.17 -1.31 -19.78
C LYS A 245 -1.91 -0.59 -20.91
N ASN A 246 -3.07 -1.11 -21.32
CA ASN A 246 -3.87 -0.49 -22.38
C ASN A 246 -4.30 0.94 -22.01
N ARG A 247 -4.76 1.15 -20.75
CA ARG A 247 -5.15 2.50 -20.30
C ARG A 247 -3.97 3.47 -20.24
N LEU A 248 -2.78 3.00 -19.84
CA LEU A 248 -1.56 3.82 -19.85
C LEU A 248 -1.11 4.17 -21.27
N LEU A 249 -1.24 3.23 -22.23
CA LEU A 249 -0.99 3.52 -23.65
C LEU A 249 -1.96 4.58 -24.22
N GLU A 250 -3.25 4.52 -23.85
CA GLU A 250 -4.23 5.58 -24.16
C GLU A 250 -3.82 6.94 -23.59
N ASN A 251 -3.23 6.95 -22.40
CA ASN A 251 -2.66 8.12 -21.73
C ASN A 251 -1.24 8.48 -22.22
N LYS A 252 -0.78 7.91 -23.37
CA LYS A 252 0.48 8.23 -24.05
C LYS A 252 1.76 7.83 -23.31
N PHE A 253 1.71 6.89 -22.36
CA PHE A 253 2.92 6.27 -21.84
C PHE A 253 3.47 5.29 -22.89
N GLU A 254 4.74 5.44 -23.25
CA GLU A 254 5.36 4.62 -24.32
C GLU A 254 5.98 3.33 -23.78
N THR A 255 6.59 3.39 -22.60
CA THR A 255 7.26 2.26 -21.96
C THR A 255 6.51 1.88 -20.69
N ILE A 256 6.02 0.63 -20.64
CA ILE A 256 5.27 0.11 -19.50
C ILE A 256 5.86 -1.23 -19.11
N GLU A 257 6.44 -1.27 -17.92
CA GLU A 257 7.10 -2.44 -17.38
C GLU A 257 6.36 -2.95 -16.14
N ARG A 258 6.34 -4.26 -15.97
CA ARG A 258 5.87 -4.89 -14.73
C ARG A 258 7.06 -5.15 -13.83
N LEU A 259 7.15 -4.42 -12.71
CA LEU A 259 8.11 -4.72 -11.67
C LEU A 259 7.65 -5.96 -10.88
N THR A 260 8.55 -6.91 -10.69
CA THR A 260 8.30 -8.10 -9.88
C THR A 260 9.34 -8.17 -8.79
N LYS A 261 8.90 -8.22 -7.52
CA LYS A 261 9.80 -8.45 -6.37
C LYS A 261 10.47 -9.82 -6.41
N TYR A 262 9.90 -10.75 -7.17
CA TYR A 262 10.42 -12.10 -7.30
C TYR A 262 10.86 -12.34 -8.75
N PRO A 263 12.13 -12.74 -8.99
CA PRO A 263 12.50 -13.26 -10.30
C PRO A 263 11.54 -14.40 -10.64
N LYS A 264 11.10 -14.45 -11.89
CA LYS A 264 10.27 -15.58 -12.36
C LYS A 264 10.95 -16.86 -11.91
N LEU A 265 10.30 -17.63 -11.08
CA LEU A 265 10.59 -19.05 -10.96
C LEU A 265 10.27 -19.63 -12.34
N ASN A 266 11.32 -19.83 -13.15
CA ASN A 266 11.24 -20.54 -14.41
C ASN A 266 10.96 -22.03 -14.16
#